data_cb6f2781c625129a61f3902ce0b5ff8c
#
_entry.id   cb6f2781c625129a61f3902ce0b5ff8c
#
_cell.length_a   1.000
_cell.length_b   1.000
_cell.length_c   1.000
_cell.angle_alpha   90.00
_cell.angle_beta   90.00
_cell.angle_gamma   90.00
#
_symmetry.space_group_name_H-M   'P 1'
#
loop_
_entity.id
_entity.type
_entity.pdbx_description
1 polymer ?
#
loop_
_entity_poly.entity_id
_entity_poly.type
_entity_poly.pdbx_seq_one_letter_code
_entity_poly.pdbx_strand_id
1 'polypeptide(L)'
;NGTGYPQGLTKKDIPFSAQVIRVADEYDAIVTKRHYTTHVNISETLKELIKDATPDFYAQAAALDQLSTNSKLGKVNPTVLKALFKAVIEDTLYEISCVVDYIDYLKDNVKRLELIGKYKAKMESTDKQKKKDYYAEGINLLLQSGENIDNYTTILEEYKAALVVREKRVDDLYNEIKIIKKLKV
;
A
#
# COMPACT_ATOMS: atom_id res chain seq x y z
N ASN A 1 29.17 -11.94 0.76
CA ASN A 1 30.46 -11.27 0.65
C ASN A 1 31.56 -11.86 1.55
N GLY A 2 31.28 -12.87 2.38
CA GLY A 2 32.25 -13.50 3.26
C GLY A 2 32.51 -12.78 4.59
N THR A 3 31.76 -11.77 4.95
CA THR A 3 31.91 -11.05 6.23
C THR A 3 31.01 -11.57 7.35
N GLY A 4 30.19 -12.59 7.07
CA GLY A 4 29.22 -13.16 8.02
C GLY A 4 29.85 -14.10 9.04
N TYR A 5 29.39 -14.03 10.29
CA TYR A 5 29.78 -14.91 11.39
C TYR A 5 29.00 -16.24 11.31
N PRO A 6 29.58 -17.41 11.76
CA PRO A 6 30.95 -17.57 12.27
C PRO A 6 31.98 -17.95 11.18
N GLN A 7 31.56 -18.41 10.02
CA GLN A 7 32.40 -19.07 9.04
C GLN A 7 32.83 -18.21 7.85
N GLY A 8 32.31 -16.97 7.73
CA GLY A 8 32.64 -16.09 6.63
C GLY A 8 32.23 -16.64 5.26
N LEU A 9 31.10 -17.36 5.17
CA LEU A 9 30.64 -18.00 3.94
C LEU A 9 30.32 -16.96 2.84
N THR A 10 30.67 -17.32 1.61
CA THR A 10 30.39 -16.49 0.42
C THR A 10 29.14 -16.97 -0.31
N LYS A 11 28.67 -16.18 -1.29
CA LYS A 11 27.51 -16.54 -2.13
C LYS A 11 27.60 -17.97 -2.72
N LYS A 12 28.79 -18.45 -3.02
CA LYS A 12 29.01 -19.79 -3.60
C LYS A 12 28.74 -20.90 -2.58
N ASP A 13 29.00 -20.63 -1.31
CA ASP A 13 28.89 -21.59 -0.22
C ASP A 13 27.49 -21.61 0.41
N ILE A 14 26.69 -20.57 0.18
CA ILE A 14 25.35 -20.37 0.76
C ILE A 14 24.28 -20.88 -0.22
N PRO A 15 23.43 -21.86 0.18
CA PRO A 15 22.30 -22.30 -0.64
C PRO A 15 21.43 -21.14 -1.10
N PHE A 16 20.91 -21.21 -2.32
CA PHE A 16 20.08 -20.13 -2.88
C PHE A 16 18.84 -19.83 -2.02
N SER A 17 18.20 -20.86 -1.46
CA SER A 17 17.07 -20.70 -0.53
C SER A 17 17.44 -19.86 0.70
N ALA A 18 18.61 -20.05 1.27
CA ALA A 18 19.09 -19.26 2.40
C ALA A 18 19.34 -17.78 2.00
N GLN A 19 19.78 -17.54 0.76
CA GLN A 19 19.92 -16.17 0.24
C GLN A 19 18.57 -15.49 0.08
N VAL A 20 17.51 -16.20 -0.34
CA VAL A 20 16.14 -15.71 -0.41
C VAL A 20 15.61 -15.35 0.98
N ILE A 21 15.75 -16.28 1.94
CA ILE A 21 15.34 -16.06 3.33
C ILE A 21 16.05 -14.84 3.91
N ARG A 22 17.35 -14.67 3.66
CA ARG A 22 18.11 -13.52 4.14
C ARG A 22 17.54 -12.17 3.67
N VAL A 23 17.18 -12.06 2.40
CA VAL A 23 16.61 -10.82 1.86
C VAL A 23 15.20 -10.55 2.43
N ALA A 24 14.38 -11.60 2.55
CA ALA A 24 13.05 -11.51 3.13
C ALA A 24 13.09 -11.11 4.62
N ASP A 25 13.96 -11.75 5.40
CA ASP A 25 14.15 -11.45 6.83
C ASP A 25 14.63 -10.01 7.05
N GLU A 26 15.57 -9.53 6.24
CA GLU A 26 16.05 -8.16 6.33
C GLU A 26 14.97 -7.13 5.96
N TYR A 27 14.19 -7.40 4.92
CA TYR A 27 13.05 -6.59 4.54
C TYR A 27 12.02 -6.54 5.69
N ASP A 28 11.63 -7.69 6.23
CA ASP A 28 10.67 -7.78 7.32
C ASP A 28 11.16 -7.06 8.58
N ALA A 29 12.42 -7.26 8.94
CA ALA A 29 13.03 -6.60 10.10
C ALA A 29 13.04 -5.07 9.99
N ILE A 30 13.25 -4.50 8.79
CA ILE A 30 13.22 -3.05 8.59
C ILE A 30 11.78 -2.55 8.61
N VAL A 31 10.85 -3.25 7.95
CA VAL A 31 9.43 -2.90 7.92
C VAL A 31 8.83 -2.97 9.33
N THR A 32 9.10 -4.05 10.08
CA THR A 32 8.55 -4.27 11.42
C THR A 32 9.12 -3.30 12.45
N LYS A 33 10.41 -2.98 12.42
CA LYS A 33 11.03 -2.03 13.36
C LYS A 33 10.43 -0.63 13.29
N ARG A 34 9.87 -0.24 12.15
CA ARG A 34 9.28 1.09 11.94
C ARG A 34 7.82 1.19 12.40
N HIS A 35 7.16 0.08 12.71
CA HIS A 35 5.79 0.09 13.22
C HIS A 35 5.59 0.86 14.54
N TYR A 36 6.66 1.08 15.32
CA TYR A 36 6.59 1.81 16.58
C TYR A 36 6.68 3.33 16.45
N THR A 37 7.01 3.88 15.28
CA THR A 37 7.34 5.32 15.21
C THR A 37 6.73 6.12 14.07
N THR A 38 6.29 5.57 12.93
CA THR A 38 5.57 6.29 11.85
C THR A 38 5.33 5.37 10.62
N HIS A 39 4.48 5.80 9.69
CA HIS A 39 4.22 5.10 8.43
C HIS A 39 5.51 4.65 7.74
N VAL A 40 5.64 3.34 7.52
CA VAL A 40 6.79 2.77 6.83
C VAL A 40 6.74 3.20 5.38
N ASN A 41 7.74 3.94 4.96
CA ASN A 41 7.94 4.23 3.55
C ASN A 41 8.68 3.05 2.92
N ILE A 42 7.93 2.20 2.19
CA ILE A 42 8.47 0.99 1.55
C ILE A 42 9.64 1.35 0.63
N SER A 43 9.56 2.48 -0.10
CA SER A 43 10.63 2.92 -0.99
C SER A 43 11.94 3.25 -0.25
N GLU A 44 11.87 3.74 0.98
CA GLU A 44 13.06 3.96 1.82
C GLU A 44 13.65 2.65 2.31
N THR A 45 12.79 1.69 2.71
CA THR A 45 13.23 0.34 3.08
C THR A 45 13.99 -0.32 1.93
N LEU A 46 13.45 -0.24 0.71
CA LEU A 46 14.12 -0.79 -0.47
C LEU A 46 15.45 -0.07 -0.79
N LYS A 47 15.58 1.22 -0.52
CA LYS A 47 16.86 1.94 -0.66
C LYS A 47 17.92 1.43 0.31
N GLU A 48 17.56 1.12 1.55
CA GLU A 48 18.52 0.53 2.51
C GLU A 48 18.98 -0.84 2.04
N LEU A 49 18.08 -1.70 1.56
CA LEU A 49 18.45 -3.00 1.01
C LEU A 49 19.33 -2.90 -0.25
N ILE A 50 19.17 -1.85 -1.08
CA ILE A 50 20.09 -1.59 -2.21
C ILE A 50 21.50 -1.31 -1.70
N LYS A 51 21.66 -0.55 -0.62
CA LYS A 51 22.97 -0.29 -0.03
C LYS A 51 23.65 -1.60 0.41
N ASP A 52 22.88 -2.52 1.01
CA ASP A 52 23.41 -3.82 1.40
C ASP A 52 23.68 -4.77 0.22
N ALA A 53 23.03 -4.56 -0.92
CA ALA A 53 23.34 -5.29 -2.17
C ALA A 53 24.55 -4.71 -2.93
N THR A 54 24.89 -3.46 -2.69
CA THR A 54 26.04 -2.80 -3.34
C THR A 54 27.35 -3.19 -2.65
N PRO A 55 28.44 -3.36 -3.40
CA PRO A 55 29.75 -3.55 -2.82
C PRO A 55 30.15 -2.36 -1.95
N ASP A 56 30.69 -2.63 -0.77
CA ASP A 56 31.23 -1.58 0.11
C ASP A 56 32.52 -1.01 -0.46
N PHE A 57 32.42 0.11 -1.17
CA PHE A 57 33.57 0.80 -1.77
C PHE A 57 34.59 1.31 -0.74
N TYR A 58 34.16 1.57 0.50
CA TYR A 58 35.06 2.01 1.58
C TYR A 58 35.87 0.83 2.15
N ALA A 59 35.27 -0.36 2.25
CA ALA A 59 36.01 -1.55 2.59
C ALA A 59 37.01 -1.95 1.51
N GLN A 60 36.74 -1.66 0.23
CA GLN A 60 37.69 -1.84 -0.88
C GLN A 60 38.91 -0.93 -0.77
N ALA A 61 38.74 0.31 -0.34
CA ALA A 61 39.85 1.25 -0.16
C ALA A 61 40.78 0.86 0.98
N ALA A 62 40.27 0.21 2.02
CA ALA A 62 41.06 -0.27 3.15
C ALA A 62 41.74 -1.63 2.90
N ALA A 63 41.29 -2.38 1.88
CA ALA A 63 41.76 -3.72 1.53
C ALA A 63 42.67 -3.75 0.30
N LEU A 64 43.40 -2.68 0.00
CA LEU A 64 44.30 -2.58 -1.15
C LEU A 64 45.46 -3.63 -1.14
N ASP A 65 45.68 -4.33 -0.02
CA ASP A 65 46.70 -5.41 0.11
C ASP A 65 46.17 -6.84 -0.05
N GLN A 66 44.82 -7.03 -0.12
CA GLN A 66 44.26 -8.36 -0.38
C GLN A 66 43.12 -8.27 -1.40
N LEU A 67 43.48 -8.48 -2.66
CA LEU A 67 42.56 -8.67 -3.80
C LEU A 67 41.71 -9.94 -3.62
N SER A 68 40.86 -9.98 -2.60
CA SER A 68 39.82 -11.00 -2.50
C SER A 68 38.71 -10.63 -3.48
N THR A 69 38.41 -11.53 -4.41
CA THR A 69 37.26 -11.41 -5.35
C THR A 69 35.93 -11.25 -4.65
N ASN A 70 35.87 -11.45 -3.34
CA ASN A 70 34.68 -11.32 -2.48
C ASN A 70 34.34 -9.86 -2.10
N SER A 71 35.33 -8.96 -2.14
CA SER A 71 35.12 -7.53 -1.83
C SER A 71 34.21 -6.79 -2.84
N LYS A 72 33.94 -7.42 -4.00
CA LYS A 72 33.02 -6.90 -5.03
C LYS A 72 31.56 -7.33 -4.82
N LEU A 73 31.25 -8.11 -3.79
CA LEU A 73 29.93 -8.63 -3.49
C LEU A 73 29.31 -7.88 -2.31
N GLY A 74 28.09 -7.43 -2.46
CA GLY A 74 27.28 -6.87 -1.35
C GLY A 74 26.87 -7.95 -0.35
N LYS A 75 26.26 -7.55 0.76
CA LYS A 75 25.80 -8.44 1.83
C LYS A 75 24.59 -9.28 1.42
N VAL A 76 23.76 -8.78 0.47
CA VAL A 76 22.59 -9.48 -0.06
C VAL A 76 22.72 -9.74 -1.55
N ASN A 77 22.00 -10.74 -2.05
CA ASN A 77 22.03 -11.11 -3.47
C ASN A 77 21.17 -10.14 -4.29
N PRO A 78 21.75 -9.36 -5.24
CA PRO A 78 21.00 -8.39 -6.04
C PRO A 78 19.91 -9.02 -6.91
N THR A 79 20.08 -10.26 -7.36
CA THR A 79 19.05 -10.98 -8.14
C THR A 79 17.83 -11.27 -7.29
N VAL A 80 18.04 -11.68 -6.03
CA VAL A 80 16.94 -11.89 -5.08
C VAL A 80 16.28 -10.56 -4.71
N LEU A 81 17.08 -9.50 -4.54
CA LEU A 81 16.55 -8.17 -4.26
C LEU A 81 15.67 -7.64 -5.42
N LYS A 82 16.04 -7.90 -6.67
CA LYS A 82 15.19 -7.58 -7.84
C LYS A 82 13.85 -8.32 -7.81
N ALA A 83 13.87 -9.59 -7.40
CA ALA A 83 12.64 -10.36 -7.24
C ALA A 83 11.76 -9.81 -6.12
N LEU A 84 12.35 -9.38 -4.99
CA LEU A 84 11.62 -8.69 -3.93
C LEU A 84 10.95 -7.41 -4.44
N PHE A 85 11.65 -6.57 -5.22
CA PHE A 85 11.06 -5.34 -5.78
C PHE A 85 9.84 -5.64 -6.63
N LYS A 86 9.92 -6.69 -7.45
CA LYS A 86 8.78 -7.11 -8.27
C LYS A 86 7.60 -7.54 -7.39
N ALA A 87 7.85 -8.38 -6.38
CA ALA A 87 6.83 -8.83 -5.45
C ALA A 87 6.16 -7.65 -4.70
N VAL A 88 6.95 -6.69 -4.21
CA VAL A 88 6.44 -5.49 -3.54
C VAL A 88 5.57 -4.64 -4.46
N ILE A 89 5.96 -4.47 -5.73
CA ILE A 89 5.14 -3.74 -6.71
C ILE A 89 3.82 -4.48 -6.98
N GLU A 90 3.86 -5.81 -7.14
CA GLU A 90 2.67 -6.63 -7.37
C GLU A 90 1.70 -6.57 -6.18
N ASP A 91 2.23 -6.64 -4.95
CA ASP A 91 1.44 -6.50 -3.72
C ASP A 91 0.79 -5.10 -3.60
N THR A 92 1.56 -4.05 -3.89
CA THR A 92 1.02 -2.67 -3.90
C THR A 92 -0.07 -2.49 -4.96
N LEU A 93 0.07 -3.10 -6.14
CA LEU A 93 -0.96 -3.07 -7.18
C LEU A 93 -2.23 -3.81 -6.74
N TYR A 94 -2.08 -4.92 -6.01
CA TYR A 94 -3.21 -5.62 -5.43
C TYR A 94 -3.93 -4.77 -4.36
N GLU A 95 -3.18 -4.10 -3.46
CA GLU A 95 -3.76 -3.14 -2.51
C GLU A 95 -4.56 -2.04 -3.23
N ILE A 96 -3.99 -1.48 -4.32
CA ILE A 96 -4.71 -0.48 -5.14
C ILE A 96 -6.04 -1.03 -5.64
N SER A 97 -6.06 -2.26 -6.17
CA SER A 97 -7.31 -2.85 -6.67
C SER A 97 -8.37 -2.97 -5.58
N CYS A 98 -7.99 -3.43 -4.38
CA CYS A 98 -8.91 -3.52 -3.24
C CYS A 98 -9.45 -2.14 -2.80
N VAL A 99 -8.59 -1.11 -2.81
CA VAL A 99 -9.01 0.25 -2.45
C VAL A 99 -9.93 0.82 -3.51
N VAL A 100 -9.70 0.57 -4.80
CA VAL A 100 -10.57 1.00 -5.91
C VAL A 100 -11.95 0.35 -5.82
N ASP A 101 -12.03 -0.95 -5.56
CA ASP A 101 -13.31 -1.63 -5.36
C ASP A 101 -14.10 -1.02 -4.20
N TYR A 102 -13.41 -0.65 -3.11
CA TYR A 102 -14.04 0.02 -1.98
C TYR A 102 -14.47 1.46 -2.32
N ILE A 103 -13.71 2.18 -3.15
CA ILE A 103 -14.10 3.51 -3.66
C ILE A 103 -15.40 3.41 -4.47
N ASP A 104 -15.53 2.41 -5.32
CA ASP A 104 -16.75 2.22 -6.12
C ASP A 104 -17.96 1.92 -5.22
N TYR A 105 -17.79 1.08 -4.19
CA TYR A 105 -18.80 0.87 -3.16
C TYR A 105 -19.22 2.19 -2.47
N LEU A 106 -18.25 3.03 -2.07
CA LEU A 106 -18.54 4.32 -1.45
C LEU A 106 -19.27 5.26 -2.41
N LYS A 107 -18.88 5.33 -3.68
CA LYS A 107 -19.53 6.15 -4.71
C LYS A 107 -20.99 5.75 -4.94
N ASP A 108 -21.28 4.47 -4.95
CA ASP A 108 -22.65 3.99 -5.12
C ASP A 108 -23.52 4.31 -3.91
N ASN A 109 -22.98 4.21 -2.69
CA ASN A 109 -23.68 4.64 -1.48
C ASN A 109 -23.91 6.15 -1.43
N VAL A 110 -22.94 6.97 -1.85
CA VAL A 110 -23.10 8.43 -1.97
C VAL A 110 -24.25 8.75 -2.93
N LYS A 111 -24.27 8.15 -4.12
CA LYS A 111 -25.36 8.35 -5.11
C LYS A 111 -26.72 7.96 -4.54
N ARG A 112 -26.80 6.82 -3.84
CA ARG A 112 -28.01 6.31 -3.22
C ARG A 112 -28.56 7.29 -2.17
N LEU A 113 -27.69 7.76 -1.26
CA LEU A 113 -28.07 8.71 -0.21
C LEU A 113 -28.42 10.11 -0.76
N GLU A 114 -27.74 10.57 -1.81
CA GLU A 114 -28.10 11.79 -2.51
C GLU A 114 -29.47 11.67 -3.19
N LEU A 115 -29.85 10.48 -3.66
CA LEU A 115 -31.19 10.24 -4.21
C LEU A 115 -32.26 10.32 -3.12
N ILE A 116 -31.98 9.81 -1.91
CA ILE A 116 -32.85 9.98 -0.74
C ILE A 116 -33.07 11.46 -0.47
N GLY A 117 -32.03 12.28 -0.48
CA GLY A 117 -32.16 13.75 -0.30
C GLY A 117 -33.00 14.39 -1.37
N LYS A 118 -32.84 13.99 -2.64
CA LYS A 118 -33.68 14.47 -3.74
C LYS A 118 -35.18 14.10 -3.58
N TYR A 119 -35.46 12.88 -3.12
CA TYR A 119 -36.84 12.43 -2.87
C TYR A 119 -37.46 13.17 -1.67
N LYS A 120 -36.68 13.37 -0.59
CA LYS A 120 -37.13 14.16 0.57
C LYS A 120 -37.50 15.57 0.17
N ALA A 121 -36.64 16.27 -0.57
CA ALA A 121 -36.92 17.63 -1.05
C ALA A 121 -38.17 17.69 -1.95
N LYS A 122 -38.40 16.73 -2.83
CA LYS A 122 -39.61 16.63 -3.66
C LYS A 122 -40.86 16.30 -2.84
N MET A 123 -40.74 15.48 -1.82
CA MET A 123 -41.84 15.17 -0.90
C MET A 123 -42.28 16.41 -0.12
N GLU A 124 -41.32 17.23 0.34
CA GLU A 124 -41.59 18.48 1.08
C GLU A 124 -42.17 19.59 0.19
N SER A 125 -41.78 19.61 -1.09
CA SER A 125 -42.22 20.63 -2.06
C SER A 125 -43.60 20.39 -2.72
N THR A 126 -44.25 19.26 -2.42
CA THR A 126 -45.54 18.92 -3.06
C THR A 126 -46.68 18.88 -2.03
N ASP A 127 -47.86 19.42 -2.39
CA ASP A 127 -49.08 19.31 -1.56
C ASP A 127 -49.94 18.09 -1.88
N LYS A 128 -49.59 17.36 -2.96
CA LYS A 128 -50.35 16.19 -3.41
C LYS A 128 -50.01 14.95 -2.62
N GLN A 129 -50.93 14.43 -1.80
CA GLN A 129 -50.71 13.28 -0.93
C GLN A 129 -50.17 12.06 -1.68
N LYS A 130 -50.72 11.69 -2.84
CA LYS A 130 -50.25 10.59 -3.67
C LYS A 130 -48.76 10.71 -4.10
N LYS A 131 -48.26 11.95 -4.27
CA LYS A 131 -46.86 12.17 -4.58
C LYS A 131 -45.97 12.03 -3.35
N LYS A 132 -46.47 12.51 -2.19
CA LYS A 132 -45.75 12.30 -0.91
C LYS A 132 -45.60 10.83 -0.62
N ASP A 133 -46.66 10.03 -0.76
CA ASP A 133 -46.64 8.59 -0.53
C ASP A 133 -45.64 7.88 -1.47
N TYR A 134 -45.65 8.27 -2.76
CA TYR A 134 -44.69 7.74 -3.74
C TYR A 134 -43.21 8.01 -3.36
N TYR A 135 -42.91 9.27 -2.96
CA TYR A 135 -41.54 9.60 -2.55
C TYR A 135 -41.15 8.94 -1.22
N ALA A 136 -42.09 8.85 -0.27
CA ALA A 136 -41.83 8.13 1.01
C ALA A 136 -41.52 6.65 0.78
N GLU A 137 -42.28 5.97 -0.08
CA GLU A 137 -42.01 4.59 -0.45
C GLU A 137 -40.64 4.46 -1.14
N GLY A 138 -40.31 5.36 -2.07
CA GLY A 138 -38.99 5.38 -2.72
C GLY A 138 -37.85 5.59 -1.75
N ILE A 139 -38.00 6.43 -0.73
CA ILE A 139 -37.01 6.62 0.34
C ILE A 139 -36.84 5.31 1.13
N ASN A 140 -37.96 4.68 1.55
CA ASN A 140 -37.92 3.45 2.32
C ASN A 140 -37.23 2.31 1.58
N LEU A 141 -37.38 2.21 0.26
CA LEU A 141 -36.67 1.24 -0.57
C LEU A 141 -35.17 1.49 -0.69
N LEU A 142 -34.74 2.74 -0.54
CA LEU A 142 -33.33 3.13 -0.63
C LEU A 142 -32.60 3.04 0.71
N LEU A 143 -33.29 3.12 1.84
CA LEU A 143 -32.69 3.02 3.17
C LEU A 143 -32.17 1.61 3.45
N GLN A 144 -30.98 1.54 4.02
CA GLN A 144 -30.35 0.29 4.47
C GLN A 144 -30.47 0.13 6.00
N SER A 145 -30.06 -1.02 6.50
CA SER A 145 -30.10 -1.30 7.93
C SER A 145 -29.33 -0.25 8.75
N GLY A 146 -29.99 0.34 9.74
CA GLY A 146 -29.40 1.41 10.58
C GLY A 146 -29.57 2.83 10.03
N GLU A 147 -30.07 2.98 8.79
CA GLU A 147 -30.34 4.27 8.17
C GLU A 147 -31.79 4.70 8.34
N ASN A 148 -32.03 6.00 8.44
CA ASN A 148 -33.35 6.61 8.45
C ASN A 148 -33.32 8.02 7.86
N ILE A 149 -34.50 8.65 7.73
CA ILE A 149 -34.65 9.98 7.12
C ILE A 149 -33.98 11.10 7.95
N ASP A 150 -33.66 10.85 9.21
CA ASP A 150 -33.09 11.85 10.10
C ASP A 150 -31.55 11.76 10.13
N ASN A 151 -30.98 10.57 9.90
CA ASN A 151 -29.52 10.33 9.98
C ASN A 151 -28.82 10.20 8.62
N TYR A 152 -29.57 10.09 7.50
CA TYR A 152 -28.95 9.83 6.18
C TYR A 152 -27.94 10.90 5.77
N THR A 153 -28.13 12.17 6.17
CA THR A 153 -27.21 13.26 5.86
C THR A 153 -25.87 13.11 6.56
N THR A 154 -25.89 12.70 7.83
CA THR A 154 -24.65 12.42 8.58
C THR A 154 -23.90 11.26 7.94
N ILE A 155 -24.59 10.18 7.60
CA ILE A 155 -24.01 9.03 6.93
C ILE A 155 -23.46 9.40 5.54
N LEU A 156 -24.18 10.26 4.79
CA LEU A 156 -23.70 10.77 3.50
C LEU A 156 -22.36 11.51 3.63
N GLU A 157 -22.24 12.38 4.63
CA GLU A 157 -20.99 13.12 4.86
C GLU A 157 -19.84 12.19 5.30
N GLU A 158 -20.13 11.16 6.10
CA GLU A 158 -19.14 10.12 6.45
C GLU A 158 -18.64 9.37 5.22
N TYR A 159 -19.53 8.95 4.31
CA TYR A 159 -19.13 8.30 3.06
C TYR A 159 -18.32 9.23 2.15
N LYS A 160 -18.70 10.51 2.04
CA LYS A 160 -17.94 11.51 1.26
C LYS A 160 -16.54 11.72 1.85
N ALA A 161 -16.43 11.83 3.16
CA ALA A 161 -15.14 11.98 3.84
C ALA A 161 -14.26 10.74 3.63
N ALA A 162 -14.85 9.55 3.77
CA ALA A 162 -14.13 8.29 3.51
C ALA A 162 -13.66 8.18 2.07
N LEU A 163 -14.47 8.63 1.10
CA LEU A 163 -14.12 8.63 -0.33
C LEU A 163 -12.87 9.47 -0.60
N VAL A 164 -12.81 10.70 -0.10
CA VAL A 164 -11.65 11.60 -0.26
C VAL A 164 -10.36 10.95 0.28
N VAL A 165 -10.44 10.32 1.46
CA VAL A 165 -9.29 9.65 2.07
C VAL A 165 -8.82 8.47 1.21
N ARG A 166 -9.74 7.68 0.64
CA ARG A 166 -9.40 6.51 -0.18
C ARG A 166 -8.86 6.90 -1.55
N GLU A 167 -9.41 7.92 -2.20
CA GLU A 167 -8.86 8.44 -3.46
C GLU A 167 -7.43 8.95 -3.28
N LYS A 168 -7.15 9.68 -2.20
CA LYS A 168 -5.80 10.10 -1.86
C LYS A 168 -4.86 8.89 -1.63
N ARG A 169 -5.32 7.84 -0.94
CA ARG A 169 -4.52 6.63 -0.73
C ARG A 169 -4.09 5.98 -2.04
N VAL A 170 -4.98 5.90 -3.02
CA VAL A 170 -4.67 5.37 -4.37
C VAL A 170 -3.58 6.19 -5.03
N ASP A 171 -3.68 7.53 -4.99
CA ASP A 171 -2.65 8.42 -5.56
C ASP A 171 -1.29 8.22 -4.87
N ASP A 172 -1.27 8.11 -3.54
CA ASP A 172 -0.06 7.88 -2.74
C ASP A 172 0.59 6.54 -3.14
N LEU A 173 -0.19 5.45 -3.27
CA LEU A 173 0.31 4.13 -3.68
C LEU A 173 0.88 4.14 -5.11
N TYR A 174 0.23 4.81 -6.07
CA TYR A 174 0.77 4.96 -7.41
C TYR A 174 2.08 5.76 -7.43
N ASN A 175 2.19 6.79 -6.61
CA ASN A 175 3.43 7.55 -6.48
C ASN A 175 4.55 6.71 -5.87
N GLU A 176 4.25 5.87 -4.88
CA GLU A 176 5.20 4.94 -4.30
C GLU A 176 5.73 3.94 -5.33
N ILE A 177 4.86 3.32 -6.15
CA ILE A 177 5.28 2.47 -7.26
C ILE A 177 6.20 3.20 -8.23
N LYS A 178 5.90 4.46 -8.57
CA LYS A 178 6.78 5.27 -9.44
C LYS A 178 8.17 5.48 -8.85
N ILE A 179 8.26 5.67 -7.53
CA ILE A 179 9.54 5.82 -6.83
C ILE A 179 10.29 4.48 -6.85
N ILE A 180 9.64 3.37 -6.50
CA ILE A 180 10.26 2.04 -6.51
C ILE A 180 10.80 1.68 -7.90
N LYS A 181 10.04 1.93 -8.97
CA LYS A 181 10.47 1.67 -10.35
C LYS A 181 11.70 2.48 -10.80
N LYS A 182 12.00 3.59 -10.14
CA LYS A 182 13.19 4.40 -10.42
C LYS A 182 14.43 3.91 -9.68
N LEU A 183 14.28 3.07 -8.65
CA LEU A 183 15.39 2.50 -7.91
C LEU A 183 16.14 1.50 -8.81
N LYS A 184 17.47 1.60 -8.84
CA LYS A 184 18.34 0.69 -9.61
C LYS A 184 19.04 -0.27 -8.66
N VAL A 185 18.92 -1.56 -8.93
CA VAL A 185 19.61 -2.65 -8.23
C VAL A 185 20.65 -3.29 -9.14
#